data_06086a62abf1385e086193245cb2ca51
#
_entry.id   06086a62abf1385e086193245cb2ca51
#
_cell.length_a   1.000
_cell.length_b   1.000
_cell.length_c   1.000
_cell.angle_alpha   90.00
_cell.angle_beta   90.00
_cell.angle_gamma   90.00
#
_symmetry.space_group_name_H-M   'P 1'
#
loop_
_entity.id
_entity.type
_entity.pdbx_description
1 polymer ?
#
loop_
_entity_poly.entity_id
_entity_poly.type
_entity_poly.pdbx_seq_one_letter_code
_entity_poly.pdbx_strand_id
1 'polypeptide(L)'
;GTKEGCGTGDCGACSVTVDNVLVCSCLVLGVEVEGKKIETIEGMADGEELHPLQRKFVEHVALQCGICTPGLLMSARNFLEKNPDPTEEEVRFGLAGNLCRCTGYQNIIEAVMDAAAEMRGA
;
A
#
# COMPACT_ATOMS: atom_id res chain seq x y z
N GLY A 1 0.00 -9.13 -9.15
CA GLY A 1 0.84 -8.57 -8.10
C GLY A 1 0.31 -8.75 -6.69
N THR A 2 -1.03 -8.73 -6.48
CA THR A 2 -1.63 -8.95 -5.16
C THR A 2 -1.25 -10.33 -4.61
N LYS A 3 -0.89 -10.40 -3.33
CA LYS A 3 -0.44 -11.63 -2.67
C LYS A 3 -1.41 -12.06 -1.59
N GLU A 4 -1.48 -13.36 -1.31
CA GLU A 4 -2.19 -13.91 -0.18
C GLU A 4 -1.18 -14.45 0.83
N GLY A 5 -1.10 -13.81 2.01
CA GLY A 5 -0.17 -14.22 3.06
C GLY A 5 -0.82 -15.07 4.14
N CYS A 6 -2.04 -14.76 4.54
CA CYS A 6 -2.71 -15.43 5.66
C CYS A 6 -4.08 -16.03 5.31
N GLY A 7 -4.85 -15.41 4.41
CA GLY A 7 -6.22 -15.82 4.11
C GLY A 7 -7.23 -15.53 5.22
N THR A 8 -6.83 -14.79 6.27
CA THR A 8 -7.63 -14.54 7.47
C THR A 8 -7.86 -13.06 7.78
N GLY A 9 -7.39 -12.16 6.91
CA GLY A 9 -7.54 -10.72 7.10
C GLY A 9 -6.53 -10.09 8.06
N ASP A 10 -5.49 -10.83 8.48
CA ASP A 10 -4.53 -10.36 9.49
C ASP A 10 -3.30 -9.66 8.93
N CYS A 11 -2.77 -10.13 7.78
CA CYS A 11 -1.45 -9.67 7.32
C CYS A 11 -1.49 -8.47 6.37
N GLY A 12 -2.60 -8.21 5.70
CA GLY A 12 -2.72 -7.08 4.75
C GLY A 12 -2.02 -7.24 3.41
N ALA A 13 -1.36 -8.37 3.14
CA ALA A 13 -0.66 -8.58 1.86
C ALA A 13 -1.60 -8.53 0.65
N CYS A 14 -2.87 -8.83 0.86
CA CYS A 14 -3.91 -8.84 -0.17
C CYS A 14 -4.66 -7.51 -0.31
N SER A 15 -4.21 -6.44 0.33
CA SER A 15 -4.89 -5.14 0.33
C SER A 15 -5.10 -4.63 -1.10
N VAL A 16 -6.34 -4.27 -1.40
CA VAL A 16 -6.78 -3.65 -2.66
C VAL A 16 -7.82 -2.58 -2.33
N THR A 17 -8.21 -1.77 -3.30
CA THR A 17 -9.33 -0.84 -3.10
C THR A 17 -10.55 -1.29 -3.89
N VAL A 18 -11.71 -1.17 -3.27
CA VAL A 18 -13.02 -1.40 -3.88
C VAL A 18 -13.83 -0.12 -3.68
N ASP A 19 -14.18 0.57 -4.76
CA ASP A 19 -14.82 1.90 -4.70
C ASP A 19 -14.07 2.86 -3.76
N ASN A 20 -12.74 2.91 -3.87
CA ASN A 20 -11.82 3.72 -3.08
C ASN A 20 -11.74 3.36 -1.58
N VAL A 21 -12.31 2.23 -1.17
CA VAL A 21 -12.20 1.72 0.19
C VAL A 21 -11.15 0.60 0.23
N LEU A 22 -10.18 0.74 1.12
CA LEU A 22 -9.15 -0.29 1.32
C LEU A 22 -9.76 -1.52 2.00
N VAL A 23 -9.57 -2.68 1.39
CA VAL A 23 -10.08 -3.95 1.91
C VAL A 23 -9.03 -5.05 1.83
N CYS A 24 -9.17 -6.06 2.70
CA CYS A 24 -8.43 -7.31 2.58
C CYS A 24 -9.15 -8.21 1.56
N SER A 25 -8.62 -8.32 0.36
CA SER A 25 -9.30 -9.06 -0.73
C SER A 25 -9.51 -10.54 -0.42
N CYS A 26 -8.70 -11.14 0.45
CA CYS A 26 -8.88 -12.53 0.88
C CYS A 26 -10.19 -12.78 1.64
N LEU A 27 -10.83 -11.71 2.16
CA LEU A 27 -12.11 -11.78 2.89
C LEU A 27 -13.31 -11.31 2.06
N VAL A 28 -13.08 -10.93 0.80
CA VAL A 28 -14.14 -10.40 -0.07
C VAL A 28 -14.58 -11.48 -1.04
N LEU A 29 -15.89 -11.72 -1.10
CA LEU A 29 -16.46 -12.62 -2.08
C LEU A 29 -16.57 -11.94 -3.45
N GLY A 30 -16.27 -12.68 -4.52
CA GLY A 30 -16.33 -12.13 -5.87
C GLY A 30 -17.67 -11.51 -6.23
N VAL A 31 -18.76 -12.09 -5.74
CA VAL A 31 -20.13 -11.57 -5.96
C VAL A 31 -20.39 -10.23 -5.30
N GLU A 32 -19.66 -9.91 -4.22
CA GLU A 32 -19.84 -8.65 -3.49
C GLU A 32 -19.29 -7.44 -4.25
N VAL A 33 -18.38 -7.66 -5.19
CA VAL A 33 -17.72 -6.58 -5.94
C VAL A 33 -18.25 -6.42 -7.35
N GLU A 34 -19.30 -7.14 -7.70
CA GLU A 34 -19.95 -6.99 -9.02
C GLU A 34 -20.42 -5.54 -9.21
N GLY A 35 -20.04 -4.96 -10.35
CA GLY A 35 -20.37 -3.56 -10.67
C GLY A 35 -19.54 -2.51 -9.93
N LYS A 36 -18.58 -2.91 -9.11
CA LYS A 36 -17.71 -1.99 -8.34
C LYS A 36 -16.38 -1.77 -9.04
N LYS A 37 -15.75 -0.63 -8.72
CA LYS A 37 -14.43 -0.28 -9.21
C LYS A 37 -13.37 -0.91 -8.31
N ILE A 38 -12.63 -1.88 -8.83
CA ILE A 38 -11.54 -2.54 -8.12
C ILE A 38 -10.21 -1.99 -8.65
N GLU A 39 -9.34 -1.57 -7.74
CA GLU A 39 -7.97 -1.18 -8.08
C GLU A 39 -6.99 -2.08 -7.35
N THR A 40 -5.99 -2.54 -8.08
CA THR A 40 -4.90 -3.38 -7.58
C THR A 40 -3.56 -2.71 -7.88
N ILE A 41 -2.47 -3.35 -7.46
CA ILE A 41 -1.13 -2.81 -7.69
C ILE A 41 -0.81 -2.64 -9.18
N GLU A 42 -1.38 -3.43 -10.07
CA GLU A 42 -1.18 -3.33 -11.51
C GLU A 42 -1.61 -1.98 -12.08
N GLY A 43 -2.59 -1.34 -11.46
CA GLY A 43 -3.08 -0.03 -11.89
C GLY A 43 -2.41 1.16 -11.22
N MET A 44 -1.41 0.95 -10.38
CA MET A 44 -0.78 2.03 -9.61
C MET A 44 0.18 2.88 -10.46
N ALA A 45 0.96 2.24 -11.32
CA ALA A 45 1.84 2.93 -12.26
C ALA A 45 1.05 3.44 -13.48
N ASP A 46 1.52 4.51 -14.10
CA ASP A 46 0.99 5.01 -15.36
C ASP A 46 1.91 4.59 -16.50
N GLY A 47 1.61 3.44 -17.12
CA GLY A 47 2.49 2.85 -18.12
C GLY A 47 3.84 2.47 -17.50
N GLU A 48 4.92 3.03 -18.04
CA GLU A 48 6.27 2.82 -17.52
C GLU A 48 6.63 3.79 -16.37
N GLU A 49 5.81 4.79 -16.12
CA GLU A 49 6.04 5.76 -15.06
C GLU A 49 5.50 5.24 -13.73
N LEU A 50 6.42 5.03 -12.79
CA LEU A 50 6.07 4.56 -11.45
C LEU A 50 5.37 5.66 -10.64
N HIS A 51 4.40 5.27 -9.85
CA HIS A 51 3.83 6.15 -8.83
C HIS A 51 4.92 6.58 -7.84
N PRO A 52 4.89 7.82 -7.29
CA PRO A 52 5.89 8.26 -6.31
C PRO A 52 6.18 7.27 -5.20
N LEU A 53 5.15 6.63 -4.62
CA LEU A 53 5.32 5.59 -3.61
C LEU A 53 6.16 4.41 -4.12
N GLN A 54 5.90 3.93 -5.32
CA GLN A 54 6.67 2.82 -5.90
C GLN A 54 8.14 3.19 -6.07
N ARG A 55 8.40 4.39 -6.59
CA ARG A 55 9.75 4.89 -6.79
C ARG A 55 10.47 5.05 -5.46
N LYS A 56 9.82 5.66 -4.46
CA LYS A 56 10.41 5.85 -3.13
C LYS A 56 10.68 4.53 -2.41
N PHE A 57 9.84 3.52 -2.61
CA PHE A 57 10.12 2.18 -2.08
C PHE A 57 11.42 1.60 -2.65
N VAL A 58 11.69 1.82 -3.92
CA VAL A 58 12.96 1.40 -4.54
C VAL A 58 14.14 2.23 -4.01
N GLU A 59 14.00 3.55 -3.98
CA GLU A 59 15.06 4.47 -3.52
C GLU A 59 15.48 4.21 -2.08
N HIS A 60 14.52 3.96 -1.19
CA HIS A 60 14.77 3.69 0.23
C HIS A 60 15.04 2.22 0.54
N VAL A 61 15.08 1.36 -0.47
CA VAL A 61 15.23 -0.09 -0.28
C VAL A 61 14.17 -0.62 0.71
N ALA A 62 12.93 -0.18 0.54
CA ALA A 62 11.81 -0.48 1.44
C ALA A 62 11.17 -1.85 1.15
N LEU A 63 11.88 -2.74 0.49
CA LEU A 63 11.44 -4.08 0.17
C LEU A 63 12.62 -5.05 0.20
N GLN A 64 12.33 -6.29 0.52
CA GLN A 64 13.31 -7.40 0.45
C GLN A 64 12.68 -8.55 -0.33
N CYS A 65 11.90 -9.44 0.32
CA CYS A 65 11.26 -10.54 -0.41
C CYS A 65 10.15 -10.06 -1.35
N GLY A 66 9.53 -8.92 -1.08
CA GLY A 66 8.52 -8.32 -1.94
C GLY A 66 7.09 -8.82 -1.73
N ILE A 67 6.85 -9.78 -0.83
CA ILE A 67 5.51 -10.36 -0.62
C ILE A 67 4.53 -9.36 -0.04
N CYS A 68 4.95 -8.57 0.95
CA CYS A 68 4.10 -7.55 1.58
C CYS A 68 3.95 -6.29 0.71
N THR A 69 4.80 -6.11 -0.28
CA THR A 69 4.98 -4.82 -0.98
C THR A 69 3.75 -4.36 -1.74
N PRO A 70 3.05 -5.19 -2.54
CA PRO A 70 1.84 -4.73 -3.22
C PRO A 70 0.76 -4.24 -2.26
N GLY A 71 0.54 -4.98 -1.17
CA GLY A 71 -0.45 -4.59 -0.15
C GLY A 71 -0.06 -3.30 0.57
N LEU A 72 1.21 -3.15 0.94
CA LEU A 72 1.73 -1.93 1.58
C LEU A 72 1.58 -0.72 0.67
N LEU A 73 1.91 -0.85 -0.61
CA LEU A 73 1.77 0.25 -1.58
C LEU A 73 0.31 0.67 -1.74
N MET A 74 -0.62 -0.27 -1.84
CA MET A 74 -2.05 0.03 -1.94
C MET A 74 -2.56 0.71 -0.66
N SER A 75 -2.15 0.22 0.50
CA SER A 75 -2.51 0.82 1.79
C SER A 75 -1.94 2.22 1.95
N ALA A 76 -0.67 2.41 1.60
CA ALA A 76 -0.01 3.71 1.68
C ALA A 76 -0.66 4.73 0.74
N ARG A 77 -0.99 4.33 -0.48
CA ARG A 77 -1.70 5.21 -1.42
C ARG A 77 -3.05 5.65 -0.86
N ASN A 78 -3.85 4.71 -0.39
CA ASN A 78 -5.15 5.01 0.20
C ASN A 78 -5.03 5.92 1.43
N PHE A 79 -4.03 5.67 2.28
CA PHE A 79 -3.75 6.49 3.45
C PHE A 79 -3.38 7.92 3.06
N LEU A 80 -2.46 8.12 2.10
CA LEU A 80 -2.00 9.45 1.69
C LEU A 80 -3.07 10.23 0.93
N GLU A 81 -4.00 9.59 0.25
CA GLU A 81 -5.15 10.25 -0.37
C GLU A 81 -6.05 10.90 0.69
N LYS A 82 -6.13 10.31 1.87
CA LYS A 82 -6.93 10.82 3.00
C LYS A 82 -6.16 11.76 3.90
N ASN A 83 -4.85 11.57 4.02
CA ASN A 83 -3.96 12.36 4.86
C ASN A 83 -2.66 12.68 4.10
N PRO A 84 -2.64 13.74 3.26
CA PRO A 84 -1.50 14.03 2.39
C PRO A 84 -0.29 14.61 3.11
N ASP A 85 -0.42 15.07 4.36
CA ASP A 85 0.68 15.61 5.16
C ASP A 85 0.75 14.91 6.52
N PRO A 86 1.10 13.60 6.55
CA PRO A 86 1.09 12.84 7.79
C PRO A 86 2.35 13.09 8.62
N THR A 87 2.21 12.91 9.93
CA THR A 87 3.36 12.72 10.81
C THR A 87 3.87 11.26 10.68
N GLU A 88 5.10 11.01 11.12
CA GLU A 88 5.65 9.65 11.14
C GLU A 88 4.78 8.70 11.96
N GLU A 89 4.28 9.16 13.11
CA GLU A 89 3.40 8.37 13.97
C GLU A 89 2.09 7.99 13.26
N GLU A 90 1.51 8.93 12.54
CA GLU A 90 0.30 8.68 11.75
C GLU A 90 0.55 7.65 10.63
N VAL A 91 1.71 7.71 9.97
CA VAL A 91 2.08 6.70 8.96
C VAL A 91 2.23 5.32 9.61
N ARG A 92 2.93 5.24 10.75
CA ARG A 92 3.08 3.98 11.48
C ARG A 92 1.74 3.38 11.85
N PHE A 93 0.84 4.19 12.37
CA PHE A 93 -0.51 3.75 12.72
C PHE A 93 -1.32 3.35 11.49
N GLY A 94 -1.27 4.17 10.44
CA GLY A 94 -2.03 3.93 9.20
C GLY A 94 -1.63 2.65 8.47
N LEU A 95 -0.38 2.21 8.60
CA LEU A 95 0.14 0.99 7.98
C LEU A 95 0.20 -0.21 8.94
N ALA A 96 -0.31 -0.07 10.16
CA ALA A 96 -0.23 -1.12 11.18
C ALA A 96 -0.90 -2.43 10.78
N GLY A 97 -1.88 -2.39 9.88
CA GLY A 97 -2.57 -3.57 9.35
C GLY A 97 -1.80 -4.33 8.26
N ASN A 98 -0.64 -3.85 7.84
CA ASN A 98 0.18 -4.47 6.79
C ASN A 98 1.48 -4.99 7.40
N LEU A 99 1.60 -6.31 7.49
CA LEU A 99 2.74 -6.95 8.15
C LEU A 99 3.89 -7.20 7.17
N CYS A 100 5.10 -6.93 7.64
CA CYS A 100 6.34 -7.24 6.94
C CYS A 100 7.32 -7.92 7.89
N ARG A 101 7.82 -9.09 7.52
CA ARG A 101 8.76 -9.85 8.34
C ARG A 101 10.22 -9.49 8.07
N CYS A 102 10.50 -8.86 6.93
CA CYS A 102 11.87 -8.66 6.45
C CYS A 102 12.48 -7.31 6.84
N THR A 103 11.75 -6.22 6.66
CA THR A 103 12.31 -4.86 6.62
C THR A 103 12.47 -4.19 7.98
N GLY A 104 11.73 -4.60 8.99
CA GLY A 104 11.64 -3.87 10.27
C GLY A 104 10.91 -2.53 10.17
N TYR A 105 10.24 -2.25 9.03
CA TYR A 105 9.37 -1.10 8.76
C TYR A 105 10.06 0.26 8.60
N GLN A 106 11.24 0.51 9.14
CA GLN A 106 11.85 1.85 9.14
C GLN A 106 11.96 2.42 7.72
N ASN A 107 12.54 1.67 6.80
CA ASN A 107 12.69 2.12 5.40
C ASN A 107 11.33 2.32 4.71
N ILE A 108 10.34 1.50 5.06
CA ILE A 108 8.96 1.64 4.55
C ILE A 108 8.37 2.98 5.01
N ILE A 109 8.49 3.29 6.29
CA ILE A 109 7.96 4.55 6.85
C ILE A 109 8.66 5.75 6.21
N GLU A 110 9.98 5.71 6.08
CA GLU A 110 10.74 6.78 5.43
C GLU A 110 10.35 6.97 3.96
N ALA A 111 10.16 5.87 3.24
CA ALA A 111 9.71 5.92 1.85
C ALA A 111 8.33 6.55 1.70
N VAL A 112 7.39 6.23 2.60
CA VAL A 112 6.05 6.81 2.60
C VAL A 112 6.09 8.30 2.94
N MET A 113 6.89 8.69 3.93
CA MET A 113 7.06 10.10 4.32
C MET A 113 7.66 10.92 3.16
N ASP A 114 8.68 10.38 2.49
CA ASP A 114 9.32 11.04 1.35
C ASP A 114 8.36 11.15 0.15
N ALA A 115 7.62 10.07 -0.14
CA ALA A 115 6.60 10.09 -1.19
C ALA A 115 5.51 11.14 -0.89
N ALA A 116 5.07 11.23 0.36
CA ALA A 116 4.08 12.22 0.78
C ALA A 116 4.58 13.65 0.53
N ALA A 117 5.84 13.93 0.89
CA ALA A 117 6.46 15.23 0.64
C ALA A 117 6.51 15.55 -0.86
N GLU A 118 6.93 14.61 -1.68
CA GLU A 118 6.97 14.80 -3.13
C GLU A 118 5.58 15.03 -3.72
N MET A 119 4.58 14.27 -3.30
CA MET A 119 3.20 14.40 -3.80
C MET A 119 2.57 15.74 -3.43
N ARG A 120 3.00 16.37 -2.35
CA ARG A 120 2.59 17.73 -1.98
C ARG A 120 3.34 18.82 -2.75
N GLY A 121 4.38 18.48 -3.49
CA GLY A 121 5.27 19.45 -4.13
C GLY A 121 6.26 20.10 -3.15
N ALA A 122 6.51 19.43 -2.04
CA ALA A 122 7.41 19.94 -1.01
C ALA A 122 8.86 19.48 -1.24
#